data_0441acfa9438269655d6439a37aa7433
#
_entry.id   0441acfa9438269655d6439a37aa7433
#
_cell.length_a   1.000
_cell.length_b   1.000
_cell.length_c   1.000
_cell.angle_alpha   90.00
_cell.angle_beta   90.00
_cell.angle_gamma   90.00
#
_symmetry.space_group_name_H-M   'P 1'
#
loop_
_entity.id
_entity.type
_entity.pdbx_description
1 polymer ?
#
loop_
_entity_poly.entity_id
_entity_poly.type
_entity_poly.pdbx_seq_one_letter_code
_entity_poly.pdbx_strand_id
1 'polypeptide(L)'
;MLSPQEFIHAMPKCELHVHLEGTLEAEMKFVLAERNGIELPYADAASLKAAYAFHDLQSFLKVYYEGMQVLLTEQDFYELCYAYLKKARSQNILYAEMFFDPQAHTSRGVVFDGIVRGIHRAQVDAERELGIRSQLIMCFLRELSADDAMSTLQQSLAYKDWIVGVGLDSDERGNPPAKFLSVFSRARQEGYRLTMHCDVNQENTHEHIRQAIAEVGVERVDHGVNLLDDPALVAMAKARDLSFTLCPFANQSVLLRDAQQPVRRMLDLGLRATINSDDPAYMQGLYLAENFSMAQRELSLSNAELHTLSRNAFEAAWLPRSDRNHYLATLDDFAQSALATS
;
A
#
# COMPACT_ATOMS: atom_id res chain seq x y z
N MET A 1 25.85 19.77 4.51
CA MET A 1 25.18 18.46 4.39
C MET A 1 23.81 18.51 5.04
N LEU A 2 22.78 18.03 4.36
CA LEU A 2 21.48 17.82 4.98
C LEU A 2 21.61 16.75 6.07
N SER A 3 20.96 16.93 7.21
CA SER A 3 20.77 15.85 8.17
C SER A 3 19.94 14.74 7.53
N PRO A 4 19.98 13.48 8.02
CA PRO A 4 19.15 12.41 7.47
C PRO A 4 17.65 12.74 7.45
N GLN A 5 17.16 13.47 8.47
CA GLN A 5 15.77 13.90 8.55
C GLN A 5 15.43 14.93 7.46
N GLU A 6 16.27 15.95 7.26
CA GLU A 6 16.10 16.94 6.19
C GLU A 6 16.18 16.27 4.80
N PHE A 7 17.10 15.30 4.64
CA PHE A 7 17.22 14.53 3.41
C PHE A 7 15.94 13.74 3.11
N ILE A 8 15.41 12.98 4.08
CA ILE A 8 14.18 12.20 3.94
C ILE A 8 13.00 13.11 3.62
N HIS A 9 12.88 14.25 4.30
CA HIS A 9 11.76 15.16 4.07
C HIS A 9 11.80 15.77 2.66
N ALA A 10 12.96 16.20 2.22
CA ALA A 10 13.14 16.84 0.92
C ALA A 10 13.22 15.87 -0.27
N MET A 11 13.62 14.62 -0.04
CA MET A 11 13.76 13.61 -1.08
C MET A 11 12.43 13.34 -1.81
N PRO A 12 12.41 13.37 -3.15
CA PRO A 12 11.28 12.89 -3.94
C PRO A 12 10.97 11.42 -3.62
N LYS A 13 9.70 11.10 -3.38
CA LYS A 13 9.25 9.75 -2.97
C LYS A 13 8.13 9.25 -3.87
N CYS A 14 8.02 7.92 -3.90
CA CYS A 14 6.95 7.17 -4.51
C CYS A 14 6.39 6.19 -3.47
N GLU A 15 5.08 6.10 -3.32
CA GLU A 15 4.41 5.16 -2.43
C GLU A 15 3.62 4.14 -3.24
N LEU A 16 3.86 2.85 -2.99
CA LEU A 16 3.30 1.75 -3.77
C LEU A 16 2.44 0.79 -2.95
N HIS A 17 2.35 1.03 -1.63
CA HIS A 17 1.61 0.18 -0.72
C HIS A 17 1.00 1.03 0.40
N VAL A 18 -0.18 1.50 0.14
CA VAL A 18 -1.03 2.19 1.10
C VAL A 18 -2.48 1.80 0.82
N HIS A 19 -3.18 1.34 1.84
CA HIS A 19 -4.61 1.10 1.76
C HIS A 19 -5.34 2.43 1.95
N LEU A 20 -6.19 2.78 0.99
CA LEU A 20 -6.90 4.06 1.04
C LEU A 20 -7.77 4.14 2.31
N GLU A 21 -8.47 3.07 2.65
CA GLU A 21 -9.25 2.94 3.88
C GLU A 21 -8.36 3.02 5.13
N GLY A 22 -7.10 2.61 5.02
CA GLY A 22 -6.07 2.71 6.06
C GLY A 22 -5.56 4.13 6.32
N THR A 23 -5.94 5.08 5.46
CA THR A 23 -5.65 6.51 5.64
C THR A 23 -6.79 7.27 6.32
N LEU A 24 -7.88 6.58 6.69
CA LEU A 24 -9.05 7.17 7.31
C LEU A 24 -8.77 7.56 8.77
N GLU A 25 -8.33 8.79 8.97
CA GLU A 25 -8.01 9.35 10.29
C GLU A 25 -9.22 9.36 11.23
N ALA A 26 -8.97 9.20 12.53
CA ALA A 26 -10.02 9.13 13.54
C ALA A 26 -10.93 10.36 13.55
N GLU A 27 -10.37 11.56 13.36
CA GLU A 27 -11.12 12.80 13.27
C GLU A 27 -12.08 12.80 12.07
N MET A 28 -11.63 12.32 10.92
CA MET A 28 -12.48 12.19 9.73
C MET A 28 -13.59 11.16 9.95
N LYS A 29 -13.31 10.06 10.65
CA LYS A 29 -14.34 9.06 10.97
C LYS A 29 -15.52 9.68 11.74
N PHE A 30 -15.24 10.54 12.71
CA PHE A 30 -16.31 11.22 13.46
C PHE A 30 -17.11 12.18 12.59
N VAL A 31 -16.47 12.94 11.71
CA VAL A 31 -17.15 13.83 10.75
C VAL A 31 -18.05 13.04 9.81
N LEU A 32 -17.54 11.93 9.25
CA LEU A 32 -18.31 11.08 8.35
C LEU A 32 -19.44 10.33 9.08
N ALA A 33 -19.19 9.86 10.30
CA ALA A 33 -20.18 9.18 11.12
C ALA A 33 -21.37 10.11 11.43
N GLU A 34 -21.11 11.36 11.85
CA GLU A 34 -22.16 12.36 12.08
C GLU A 34 -22.97 12.63 10.81
N ARG A 35 -22.28 12.87 9.67
CA ARG A 35 -22.93 13.12 8.37
C ARG A 35 -23.83 11.96 7.92
N ASN A 36 -23.35 10.74 8.12
CA ASN A 36 -24.00 9.53 7.62
C ASN A 36 -24.92 8.85 8.65
N GLY A 37 -25.09 9.45 9.83
CA GLY A 37 -25.96 8.93 10.89
C GLY A 37 -25.46 7.60 11.47
N ILE A 38 -24.15 7.38 11.51
CA ILE A 38 -23.50 6.19 12.08
C ILE A 38 -23.07 6.50 13.52
N GLU A 39 -23.49 5.67 14.46
CA GLU A 39 -23.03 5.77 15.84
C GLU A 39 -21.70 5.01 16.01
N LEU A 40 -20.67 5.72 16.48
CA LEU A 40 -19.39 5.11 16.79
C LEU A 40 -19.35 4.72 18.27
N PRO A 41 -18.76 3.56 18.65
CA PRO A 41 -18.69 3.09 20.03
C PRO A 41 -17.62 3.82 20.87
N TYR A 42 -17.23 5.02 20.48
CA TYR A 42 -16.18 5.84 21.09
C TYR A 42 -16.69 7.26 21.31
N ALA A 43 -16.28 7.89 22.41
CA ALA A 43 -16.73 9.22 22.77
C ALA A 43 -16.15 10.32 21.85
N ASP A 44 -14.91 10.13 21.38
CA ASP A 44 -14.16 11.07 20.55
C ASP A 44 -13.02 10.39 19.79
N ALA A 45 -12.34 11.14 18.92
CA ALA A 45 -11.21 10.66 18.13
C ALA A 45 -10.01 10.21 19.00
N ALA A 46 -9.81 10.82 20.16
CA ALA A 46 -8.72 10.45 21.05
C ALA A 46 -8.96 9.06 21.68
N SER A 47 -10.21 8.80 22.14
CA SER A 47 -10.59 7.49 22.67
C SER A 47 -10.56 6.38 21.60
N LEU A 48 -10.92 6.71 20.35
CA LEU A 48 -10.77 5.79 19.22
C LEU A 48 -9.30 5.46 18.95
N LYS A 49 -8.42 6.47 18.88
CA LYS A 49 -6.97 6.25 18.70
C LYS A 49 -6.35 5.45 19.83
N ALA A 50 -6.81 5.64 21.07
CA ALA A 50 -6.34 4.86 22.23
C ALA A 50 -6.73 3.37 22.14
N ALA A 51 -7.76 3.03 21.36
CA ALA A 51 -8.18 1.65 21.13
C ALA A 51 -7.39 0.94 20.03
N TYR A 52 -6.51 1.65 19.32
CA TYR A 52 -5.65 1.06 18.28
C TYR A 52 -4.47 0.29 18.91
N ALA A 53 -4.78 -0.80 19.61
CA ALA A 53 -3.82 -1.71 20.23
C ALA A 53 -4.01 -3.11 19.65
N PHE A 54 -3.18 -3.43 18.66
CA PHE A 54 -3.25 -4.69 17.93
C PHE A 54 -2.24 -5.71 18.47
N HIS A 55 -2.58 -6.99 18.40
CA HIS A 55 -1.70 -8.11 18.80
C HIS A 55 -1.56 -9.17 17.71
N ASP A 56 -2.33 -9.05 16.64
CA ASP A 56 -2.24 -9.86 15.44
C ASP A 56 -3.05 -9.20 14.30
N LEU A 57 -2.92 -9.77 13.09
CA LEU A 57 -3.65 -9.29 11.92
C LEU A 57 -5.18 -9.33 12.13
N GLN A 58 -5.72 -10.34 12.81
CA GLN A 58 -7.18 -10.45 12.99
C GLN A 58 -7.72 -9.35 13.90
N SER A 59 -7.02 -9.00 14.98
CA SER A 59 -7.40 -7.89 15.86
C SER A 59 -7.34 -6.54 15.14
N PHE A 60 -6.38 -6.35 14.23
CA PHE A 60 -6.30 -5.18 13.35
C PHE A 60 -7.47 -5.16 12.36
N LEU A 61 -7.68 -6.22 11.58
CA LEU A 61 -8.73 -6.27 10.55
C LEU A 61 -10.13 -6.02 11.12
N LYS A 62 -10.41 -6.49 12.34
CA LYS A 62 -11.68 -6.20 13.02
C LYS A 62 -11.91 -4.70 13.17
N VAL A 63 -10.96 -3.97 13.73
CA VAL A 63 -11.05 -2.51 13.93
C VAL A 63 -11.04 -1.76 12.61
N TYR A 64 -10.29 -2.27 11.65
CA TYR A 64 -10.18 -1.74 10.29
C TYR A 64 -11.53 -1.76 9.57
N TYR A 65 -12.17 -2.94 9.46
CA TYR A 65 -13.48 -3.08 8.80
C TYR A 65 -14.62 -2.40 9.57
N GLU A 66 -14.59 -2.40 10.90
CA GLU A 66 -15.53 -1.61 11.69
C GLU A 66 -15.36 -0.10 11.43
N GLY A 67 -14.12 0.36 11.30
CA GLY A 67 -13.81 1.78 11.10
C GLY A 67 -14.26 2.33 9.76
N MET A 68 -14.23 1.53 8.70
CA MET A 68 -14.63 2.00 7.36
C MET A 68 -16.15 2.01 7.10
N GLN A 69 -16.97 1.58 8.06
CA GLN A 69 -18.43 1.59 7.94
C GLN A 69 -19.01 2.99 7.74
N VAL A 70 -18.27 4.04 8.11
CA VAL A 70 -18.67 5.44 7.89
C VAL A 70 -18.59 5.88 6.42
N LEU A 71 -17.94 5.11 5.55
CA LEU A 71 -17.80 5.40 4.12
C LEU A 71 -19.01 4.84 3.36
N LEU A 72 -19.94 5.70 2.94
CA LEU A 72 -21.21 5.30 2.32
C LEU A 72 -21.45 5.94 0.96
N THR A 73 -20.94 7.14 0.71
CA THR A 73 -21.27 7.94 -0.47
C THR A 73 -20.04 8.23 -1.33
N GLU A 74 -20.25 8.57 -2.60
CA GLU A 74 -19.18 9.03 -3.50
C GLU A 74 -18.37 10.17 -2.86
N GLN A 75 -19.03 11.07 -2.13
CA GLN A 75 -18.37 12.20 -1.49
C GLN A 75 -17.43 11.75 -0.35
N ASP A 76 -17.77 10.70 0.39
CA ASP A 76 -16.91 10.15 1.45
C ASP A 76 -15.60 9.61 0.90
N PHE A 77 -15.67 8.87 -0.21
CA PHE A 77 -14.47 8.35 -0.90
C PHE A 77 -13.65 9.46 -1.54
N TYR A 78 -14.29 10.50 -2.07
CA TYR A 78 -13.58 11.68 -2.54
C TYR A 78 -12.78 12.35 -1.43
N GLU A 79 -13.43 12.64 -0.31
CA GLU A 79 -12.79 13.34 0.83
C GLU A 79 -11.65 12.51 1.42
N LEU A 80 -11.84 11.21 1.57
CA LEU A 80 -10.80 10.29 2.04
C LEU A 80 -9.57 10.33 1.13
N CYS A 81 -9.76 10.12 -0.16
CA CYS A 81 -8.68 10.09 -1.13
C CYS A 81 -7.96 11.44 -1.25
N TYR A 82 -8.71 12.55 -1.32
CA TYR A 82 -8.11 13.87 -1.40
C TYR A 82 -7.30 14.24 -0.14
N ALA A 83 -7.79 13.86 1.05
CA ALA A 83 -7.08 14.08 2.30
C ALA A 83 -5.76 13.30 2.34
N TYR A 84 -5.76 12.03 1.92
CA TYR A 84 -4.53 11.25 1.78
C TYR A 84 -3.56 11.90 0.79
N LEU A 85 -3.99 12.22 -0.42
CA LEU A 85 -3.11 12.79 -1.45
C LEU A 85 -2.53 14.15 -1.03
N LYS A 86 -3.28 14.95 -0.30
CA LYS A 86 -2.78 16.18 0.32
C LYS A 86 -1.69 15.90 1.35
N LYS A 87 -1.88 14.90 2.21
CA LYS A 87 -0.88 14.45 3.20
C LYS A 87 0.36 13.90 2.49
N ALA A 88 0.20 13.04 1.50
CA ALA A 88 1.27 12.47 0.70
C ALA A 88 2.12 13.58 0.02
N ARG A 89 1.47 14.56 -0.59
CA ARG A 89 2.18 15.69 -1.22
C ARG A 89 2.98 16.51 -0.21
N SER A 90 2.48 16.68 1.02
CA SER A 90 3.21 17.38 2.08
C SER A 90 4.49 16.66 2.51
N GLN A 91 4.59 15.37 2.22
CA GLN A 91 5.78 14.54 2.45
C GLN A 91 6.67 14.39 1.20
N ASN A 92 6.46 15.22 0.17
CA ASN A 92 7.13 15.17 -1.12
C ASN A 92 7.00 13.82 -1.85
N ILE A 93 5.84 13.17 -1.70
CA ILE A 93 5.45 12.04 -2.55
C ILE A 93 4.95 12.61 -3.87
N LEU A 94 5.57 12.20 -4.98
CA LEU A 94 5.23 12.67 -6.33
C LEU A 94 4.24 11.76 -7.04
N TYR A 95 4.24 10.48 -6.66
CA TYR A 95 3.40 9.44 -7.24
C TYR A 95 3.00 8.40 -6.19
N ALA A 96 1.74 7.97 -6.23
CA ALA A 96 1.23 6.93 -5.35
C ALA A 96 0.38 5.90 -6.12
N GLU A 97 0.50 4.62 -5.75
CA GLU A 97 -0.43 3.56 -6.13
C GLU A 97 -1.15 3.10 -4.86
N MET A 98 -2.47 3.30 -4.82
CA MET A 98 -3.29 3.11 -3.62
C MET A 98 -4.15 1.87 -3.77
N PHE A 99 -4.13 0.99 -2.78
CA PHE A 99 -5.09 -0.10 -2.65
C PHE A 99 -6.46 0.43 -2.23
N PHE A 100 -7.53 -0.24 -2.65
CA PHE A 100 -8.87 -0.04 -2.14
C PHE A 100 -9.65 -1.35 -2.21
N ASP A 101 -10.57 -1.56 -1.25
CA ASP A 101 -11.28 -2.82 -1.02
C ASP A 101 -12.78 -2.70 -1.33
N PRO A 102 -13.21 -2.73 -2.60
CA PRO A 102 -14.62 -2.49 -2.92
C PRO A 102 -15.56 -3.52 -2.26
N GLN A 103 -15.12 -4.77 -2.05
CA GLN A 103 -15.95 -5.82 -1.43
C GLN A 103 -16.30 -5.50 0.03
N ALA A 104 -15.42 -4.81 0.77
CA ALA A 104 -15.71 -4.34 2.13
C ALA A 104 -16.89 -3.34 2.18
N HIS A 105 -17.14 -2.64 1.10
CA HIS A 105 -18.19 -1.64 0.97
C HIS A 105 -19.44 -2.18 0.28
N THR A 106 -19.29 -2.89 -0.84
CA THR A 106 -20.41 -3.42 -1.63
C THR A 106 -21.22 -4.45 -0.86
N SER A 107 -20.60 -5.22 0.03
CA SER A 107 -21.27 -6.14 0.96
C SER A 107 -22.28 -5.43 1.89
N ARG A 108 -22.11 -4.11 2.12
CA ARG A 108 -22.98 -3.25 2.92
C ARG A 108 -23.96 -2.43 2.08
N GLY A 109 -24.02 -2.66 0.75
CA GLY A 109 -24.92 -1.96 -0.16
C GLY A 109 -24.35 -0.67 -0.76
N VAL A 110 -23.08 -0.33 -0.52
CA VAL A 110 -22.42 0.79 -1.19
C VAL A 110 -22.20 0.42 -2.67
N VAL A 111 -22.54 1.33 -3.57
CA VAL A 111 -22.47 1.07 -5.01
C VAL A 111 -21.03 1.20 -5.49
N PHE A 112 -20.51 0.18 -6.19
CA PHE A 112 -19.14 0.15 -6.74
C PHE A 112 -18.80 1.41 -7.56
N ASP A 113 -19.73 1.88 -8.41
CA ASP A 113 -19.58 3.11 -9.20
C ASP A 113 -19.29 4.34 -8.32
N GLY A 114 -20.01 4.51 -7.21
CA GLY A 114 -19.81 5.62 -6.28
C GLY A 114 -18.42 5.62 -5.63
N ILE A 115 -17.92 4.42 -5.26
CA ILE A 115 -16.57 4.25 -4.70
C ILE A 115 -15.53 4.76 -5.69
N VAL A 116 -15.51 4.17 -6.87
CA VAL A 116 -14.47 4.45 -7.88
C VAL A 116 -14.55 5.87 -8.40
N ARG A 117 -15.76 6.43 -8.61
CA ARG A 117 -15.93 7.83 -9.05
C ARG A 117 -15.45 8.83 -8.00
N GLY A 118 -15.76 8.59 -6.72
CA GLY A 118 -15.30 9.44 -5.64
C GLY A 118 -13.78 9.51 -5.60
N ILE A 119 -13.13 8.34 -5.60
CA ILE A 119 -11.68 8.25 -5.59
C ILE A 119 -11.07 8.90 -6.84
N HIS A 120 -11.57 8.56 -8.05
CA HIS A 120 -11.02 9.10 -9.29
C HIS A 120 -11.15 10.63 -9.39
N ARG A 121 -12.28 11.19 -8.97
CA ARG A 121 -12.47 12.64 -8.91
C ARG A 121 -11.42 13.30 -8.00
N ALA A 122 -11.12 12.68 -6.84
CA ALA A 122 -10.08 13.18 -5.93
C ALA A 122 -8.67 13.10 -6.55
N GLN A 123 -8.37 12.04 -7.31
CA GLN A 123 -7.10 11.92 -8.04
C GLN A 123 -6.93 13.03 -9.07
N VAL A 124 -7.97 13.31 -9.87
CA VAL A 124 -7.94 14.39 -10.88
C VAL A 124 -7.73 15.76 -10.23
N ASP A 125 -8.45 16.05 -9.14
CA ASP A 125 -8.31 17.32 -8.42
C ASP A 125 -6.94 17.44 -7.75
N ALA A 126 -6.41 16.37 -7.13
CA ALA A 126 -5.10 16.37 -6.51
C ALA A 126 -3.94 16.53 -7.53
N GLU A 127 -4.06 15.92 -8.71
CA GLU A 127 -3.08 16.15 -9.78
C GLU A 127 -3.06 17.61 -10.22
N ARG A 128 -4.24 18.21 -10.42
CA ARG A 128 -4.39 19.61 -10.84
C ARG A 128 -3.94 20.60 -9.77
N GLU A 129 -4.29 20.38 -8.49
CA GLU A 129 -4.16 21.38 -7.44
C GLU A 129 -2.88 21.19 -6.61
N LEU A 130 -2.44 19.95 -6.43
CA LEU A 130 -1.31 19.60 -5.59
C LEU A 130 -0.10 19.12 -6.39
N GLY A 131 -0.27 18.74 -7.66
CA GLY A 131 0.79 18.21 -8.50
C GLY A 131 1.26 16.81 -8.09
N ILE A 132 0.38 16.01 -7.48
CA ILE A 132 0.64 14.60 -7.15
C ILE A 132 -0.22 13.72 -8.07
N ARG A 133 0.43 12.77 -8.76
CA ARG A 133 -0.28 11.76 -9.56
C ARG A 133 -0.48 10.48 -8.75
N SER A 134 -1.56 9.79 -9.04
CA SER A 134 -1.83 8.50 -8.39
C SER A 134 -2.60 7.54 -9.29
N GLN A 135 -2.56 6.27 -8.95
CA GLN A 135 -3.29 5.19 -9.60
C GLN A 135 -3.95 4.29 -8.55
N LEU A 136 -4.93 3.50 -8.97
CA LEU A 136 -5.65 2.59 -8.09
C LEU A 136 -5.26 1.14 -8.36
N ILE A 137 -5.16 0.39 -7.26
CA ILE A 137 -5.05 -1.07 -7.26
C ILE A 137 -6.27 -1.61 -6.52
N MET A 138 -7.13 -2.35 -7.21
CA MET A 138 -8.31 -2.94 -6.60
C MET A 138 -7.95 -4.27 -5.94
N CYS A 139 -8.13 -4.39 -4.63
CA CYS A 139 -7.88 -5.62 -3.92
C CYS A 139 -9.13 -6.50 -3.81
N PHE A 140 -8.89 -7.81 -3.80
CA PHE A 140 -9.89 -8.82 -3.46
C PHE A 140 -9.64 -9.29 -2.03
N LEU A 141 -10.72 -9.36 -1.23
CA LEU A 141 -10.67 -9.89 0.12
C LEU A 141 -10.54 -11.42 0.05
N ARG A 142 -9.40 -11.93 0.50
CA ARG A 142 -9.04 -13.35 0.26
C ARG A 142 -9.81 -14.35 1.11
N GLU A 143 -10.47 -13.92 2.17
CA GLU A 143 -11.42 -14.74 2.92
C GLU A 143 -12.73 -15.00 2.17
N LEU A 144 -13.09 -14.15 1.19
CA LEU A 144 -14.26 -14.34 0.34
C LEU A 144 -13.99 -15.37 -0.76
N SER A 145 -15.02 -15.75 -1.51
CA SER A 145 -14.89 -16.75 -2.58
C SER A 145 -14.21 -16.18 -3.83
N ALA A 146 -13.62 -17.07 -4.64
CA ALA A 146 -13.09 -16.68 -5.94
C ALA A 146 -14.19 -16.19 -6.90
N ASP A 147 -15.44 -16.65 -6.72
CA ASP A 147 -16.58 -16.19 -7.51
C ASP A 147 -16.97 -14.75 -7.15
N ASP A 148 -16.92 -14.38 -5.87
CA ASP A 148 -17.12 -12.99 -5.42
C ASP A 148 -16.02 -12.07 -5.98
N ALA A 149 -14.77 -12.52 -5.95
CA ALA A 149 -13.65 -11.81 -6.54
C ALA A 149 -13.81 -11.65 -8.06
N MET A 150 -14.27 -12.70 -8.77
CA MET A 150 -14.54 -12.64 -10.20
C MET A 150 -15.69 -11.68 -10.52
N SER A 151 -16.74 -11.66 -9.71
CA SER A 151 -17.85 -10.71 -9.84
C SER A 151 -17.38 -9.26 -9.67
N THR A 152 -16.51 -9.01 -8.69
CA THR A 152 -15.89 -7.71 -8.45
C THR A 152 -14.98 -7.30 -9.59
N LEU A 153 -14.17 -8.22 -10.12
CA LEU A 153 -13.37 -8.00 -11.33
C LEU A 153 -14.23 -7.58 -12.53
N GLN A 154 -15.36 -8.24 -12.74
CA GLN A 154 -16.27 -7.89 -13.83
C GLN A 154 -16.83 -6.47 -13.69
N GLN A 155 -17.17 -6.03 -12.48
CA GLN A 155 -17.60 -4.64 -12.22
C GLN A 155 -16.50 -3.64 -12.53
N SER A 156 -15.25 -3.96 -12.25
CA SER A 156 -14.11 -3.07 -12.47
C SER A 156 -13.81 -2.80 -13.95
N LEU A 157 -14.23 -3.66 -14.87
CA LEU A 157 -13.93 -3.53 -16.31
C LEU A 157 -14.45 -2.24 -16.94
N ALA A 158 -15.52 -1.66 -16.40
CA ALA A 158 -16.03 -0.36 -16.83
C ALA A 158 -15.11 0.81 -16.45
N TYR A 159 -14.16 0.59 -15.53
CA TYR A 159 -13.27 1.60 -14.94
C TYR A 159 -11.78 1.24 -15.10
N LYS A 160 -11.46 0.33 -16.02
CA LYS A 160 -10.09 -0.17 -16.20
C LYS A 160 -9.07 0.92 -16.58
N ASP A 161 -9.50 2.06 -17.11
CA ASP A 161 -8.63 3.21 -17.38
C ASP A 161 -8.23 3.96 -16.08
N TRP A 162 -8.94 3.72 -14.97
CA TRP A 162 -8.69 4.33 -13.66
C TRP A 162 -8.02 3.37 -12.68
N ILE A 163 -8.08 2.06 -12.95
CA ILE A 163 -7.54 1.00 -12.09
C ILE A 163 -6.38 0.33 -12.84
N VAL A 164 -5.16 0.54 -12.36
CA VAL A 164 -3.95 0.05 -13.05
C VAL A 164 -3.70 -1.43 -12.80
N GLY A 165 -4.15 -1.94 -11.66
CA GLY A 165 -3.89 -3.32 -11.26
C GLY A 165 -4.88 -3.86 -10.26
N VAL A 166 -4.71 -5.15 -9.95
CA VAL A 166 -5.47 -5.84 -8.91
C VAL A 166 -4.53 -6.47 -7.90
N GLY A 167 -5.00 -6.55 -6.65
CA GLY A 167 -4.31 -7.14 -5.53
C GLY A 167 -5.14 -8.21 -4.82
N LEU A 168 -4.52 -8.87 -3.85
CA LEU A 168 -5.16 -9.80 -2.93
C LEU A 168 -4.67 -9.50 -1.52
N ASP A 169 -5.56 -9.20 -0.59
CA ASP A 169 -5.23 -8.81 0.78
C ASP A 169 -6.17 -9.43 1.82
N SER A 170 -6.22 -8.88 3.04
CA SER A 170 -7.02 -9.33 4.17
C SER A 170 -6.49 -10.63 4.81
N ASP A 171 -7.35 -11.55 5.30
CA ASP A 171 -6.93 -12.72 6.09
C ASP A 171 -6.27 -13.81 5.26
N GLU A 172 -4.92 -13.87 5.34
CA GLU A 172 -4.12 -14.84 4.57
C GLU A 172 -4.28 -16.28 5.06
N ARG A 173 -4.62 -16.51 6.32
CA ARG A 173 -4.67 -17.84 6.92
C ARG A 173 -5.79 -18.69 6.30
N GLY A 174 -5.40 -19.84 5.71
CA GLY A 174 -6.33 -20.74 5.03
C GLY A 174 -6.84 -20.23 3.67
N ASN A 175 -6.32 -19.09 3.18
CA ASN A 175 -6.72 -18.48 1.93
C ASN A 175 -5.52 -18.34 0.97
N PRO A 176 -5.02 -19.45 0.39
CA PRO A 176 -3.83 -19.45 -0.46
C PRO A 176 -4.06 -18.69 -1.77
N PRO A 177 -3.01 -18.12 -2.37
CA PRO A 177 -3.06 -17.50 -3.70
C PRO A 177 -3.67 -18.40 -4.78
N ALA A 178 -3.43 -19.71 -4.73
CA ALA A 178 -3.96 -20.70 -5.66
C ALA A 178 -5.50 -20.70 -5.75
N LYS A 179 -6.20 -20.32 -4.67
CA LYS A 179 -7.67 -20.15 -4.65
C LYS A 179 -8.16 -19.15 -5.72
N PHE A 180 -7.32 -18.15 -6.08
CA PHE A 180 -7.69 -17.06 -6.97
C PHE A 180 -7.04 -17.12 -8.35
N LEU A 181 -6.41 -18.24 -8.74
CA LEU A 181 -5.70 -18.37 -10.02
C LEU A 181 -6.57 -18.00 -11.25
N SER A 182 -7.84 -18.38 -11.27
CA SER A 182 -8.76 -18.04 -12.37
C SER A 182 -9.03 -16.53 -12.44
N VAL A 183 -9.17 -15.87 -11.29
CA VAL A 183 -9.44 -14.44 -11.18
C VAL A 183 -8.24 -13.64 -11.68
N PHE A 184 -7.04 -13.97 -11.19
CA PHE A 184 -5.81 -13.28 -11.59
C PHE A 184 -5.42 -13.56 -13.05
N SER A 185 -5.68 -14.78 -13.55
CA SER A 185 -5.53 -15.09 -14.98
C SER A 185 -6.46 -14.22 -15.84
N ARG A 186 -7.71 -14.06 -15.44
CA ARG A 186 -8.66 -13.18 -16.13
C ARG A 186 -8.24 -11.72 -16.04
N ALA A 187 -7.84 -11.24 -14.88
CA ALA A 187 -7.35 -9.86 -14.68
C ALA A 187 -6.17 -9.54 -15.62
N ARG A 188 -5.22 -10.46 -15.74
CA ARG A 188 -4.10 -10.33 -16.68
C ARG A 188 -4.55 -10.25 -18.13
N GLN A 189 -5.52 -11.08 -18.54
CA GLN A 189 -6.10 -11.03 -19.90
C GLN A 189 -6.77 -9.69 -20.19
N GLU A 190 -7.36 -9.07 -19.18
CA GLU A 190 -7.96 -7.74 -19.26
C GLU A 190 -6.93 -6.60 -19.26
N GLY A 191 -5.65 -6.91 -19.00
CA GLY A 191 -4.54 -5.94 -19.03
C GLY A 191 -4.21 -5.31 -17.67
N TYR A 192 -4.78 -5.80 -16.56
CA TYR A 192 -4.39 -5.36 -15.21
C TYR A 192 -3.01 -5.86 -14.82
N ARG A 193 -2.30 -5.05 -14.04
CA ARG A 193 -1.11 -5.46 -13.31
C ARG A 193 -1.52 -6.23 -12.06
N LEU A 194 -0.61 -7.08 -11.56
CA LEU A 194 -0.91 -8.02 -10.48
C LEU A 194 0.05 -7.84 -9.31
N THR A 195 -0.49 -7.72 -8.11
CA THR A 195 0.26 -7.77 -6.85
C THR A 195 -0.46 -8.65 -5.84
N MET A 196 0.19 -8.99 -4.73
CA MET A 196 -0.42 -9.86 -3.73
C MET A 196 0.29 -9.74 -2.39
N HIS A 197 -0.49 -9.61 -1.32
CA HIS A 197 0.02 -9.65 0.05
C HIS A 197 0.48 -11.07 0.41
N CYS A 198 1.68 -11.14 1.00
CA CYS A 198 2.27 -12.34 1.56
C CYS A 198 3.02 -11.94 2.83
N ASP A 199 2.28 -11.62 3.91
CA ASP A 199 2.80 -10.93 5.08
C ASP A 199 2.72 -11.76 6.36
N VAL A 200 1.78 -12.72 6.44
CA VAL A 200 1.47 -13.40 7.68
C VAL A 200 2.41 -14.58 7.94
N ASN A 201 2.88 -14.66 9.17
CA ASN A 201 3.50 -15.88 9.69
C ASN A 201 2.46 -16.95 9.91
N GLN A 202 2.48 -17.96 9.05
CA GLN A 202 1.62 -19.12 9.10
C GLN A 202 2.36 -20.36 8.59
N GLU A 203 1.79 -21.53 8.79
CA GLU A 203 2.41 -22.80 8.41
C GLU A 203 2.83 -22.88 6.94
N ASN A 204 2.05 -22.27 6.03
CA ASN A 204 2.25 -22.34 4.57
C ASN A 204 2.78 -21.04 3.95
N THR A 205 3.42 -20.15 4.73
CA THR A 205 3.83 -18.83 4.25
C THR A 205 4.76 -18.88 3.02
N HIS A 206 5.74 -19.80 3.00
CA HIS A 206 6.65 -19.98 1.84
C HIS A 206 5.90 -20.49 0.61
N GLU A 207 4.94 -21.39 0.80
CA GLU A 207 4.12 -21.92 -0.30
C GLU A 207 3.22 -20.81 -0.89
N HIS A 208 2.65 -19.93 -0.06
CA HIS A 208 1.88 -18.79 -0.55
C HIS A 208 2.75 -17.85 -1.40
N ILE A 209 3.96 -17.52 -0.94
CA ILE A 209 4.90 -16.71 -1.72
C ILE A 209 5.28 -17.42 -3.03
N ARG A 210 5.54 -18.73 -2.99
CA ARG A 210 5.83 -19.51 -4.19
C ARG A 210 4.67 -19.48 -5.19
N GLN A 211 3.43 -19.64 -4.73
CA GLN A 211 2.24 -19.57 -5.58
C GLN A 211 2.06 -18.17 -6.19
N ALA A 212 2.22 -17.12 -5.40
CA ALA A 212 2.14 -15.74 -5.90
C ALA A 212 3.17 -15.50 -7.02
N ILE A 213 4.41 -15.94 -6.83
CA ILE A 213 5.48 -15.73 -7.78
C ILE A 213 5.38 -16.69 -8.99
N ALA A 214 5.24 -17.99 -8.75
CA ALA A 214 5.39 -19.03 -9.79
C ALA A 214 4.08 -19.33 -10.53
N GLU A 215 2.95 -19.34 -9.84
CA GLU A 215 1.65 -19.77 -10.39
C GLU A 215 0.81 -18.58 -10.84
N VAL A 216 0.61 -17.59 -9.96
CA VAL A 216 -0.09 -16.36 -10.30
C VAL A 216 0.80 -15.49 -11.19
N GLY A 217 2.10 -15.40 -10.90
CA GLY A 217 3.07 -14.62 -11.65
C GLY A 217 2.89 -13.12 -11.46
N VAL A 218 2.76 -12.68 -10.21
CA VAL A 218 2.64 -11.26 -9.87
C VAL A 218 3.85 -10.45 -10.30
N GLU A 219 3.67 -9.17 -10.54
CA GLU A 219 4.75 -8.22 -10.83
C GLU A 219 5.40 -7.64 -9.58
N ARG A 220 4.66 -7.65 -8.46
CA ARG A 220 5.13 -7.25 -7.12
C ARG A 220 4.60 -8.22 -6.08
N VAL A 221 5.31 -8.31 -4.97
CA VAL A 221 4.83 -8.98 -3.76
C VAL A 221 4.75 -7.93 -2.66
N ASP A 222 3.59 -7.80 -2.06
CA ASP A 222 3.37 -6.89 -0.96
C ASP A 222 3.82 -7.57 0.34
N HIS A 223 4.64 -6.89 1.14
CA HIS A 223 5.48 -7.40 2.22
C HIS A 223 6.46 -8.49 1.75
N GLY A 224 6.07 -9.75 1.73
CA GLY A 224 6.88 -10.87 1.25
C GLY A 224 8.11 -11.17 2.09
N VAL A 225 8.21 -10.67 3.31
CA VAL A 225 9.40 -10.74 4.17
C VAL A 225 9.85 -12.18 4.48
N ASN A 226 8.92 -13.11 4.52
CA ASN A 226 9.18 -14.51 4.84
C ASN A 226 10.00 -15.25 3.77
N LEU A 227 10.07 -14.70 2.52
CA LEU A 227 10.94 -15.29 1.48
C LEU A 227 12.41 -15.33 1.91
N LEU A 228 12.82 -14.42 2.81
CA LEU A 228 14.22 -14.31 3.26
C LEU A 228 14.72 -15.55 4.03
N ASP A 229 13.80 -16.39 4.47
CA ASP A 229 14.14 -17.64 5.19
C ASP A 229 14.23 -18.85 4.24
N ASP A 230 13.93 -18.67 2.94
CA ASP A 230 14.05 -19.69 1.89
C ASP A 230 14.93 -19.19 0.73
N PRO A 231 16.19 -19.69 0.62
CA PRO A 231 17.10 -19.30 -0.46
C PRO A 231 16.56 -19.59 -1.86
N ALA A 232 15.69 -20.59 -2.04
CA ALA A 232 15.09 -20.90 -3.33
C ALA A 232 14.07 -19.83 -3.74
N LEU A 233 13.27 -19.32 -2.80
CA LEU A 233 12.36 -18.21 -3.05
C LEU A 233 13.13 -16.92 -3.35
N VAL A 234 14.22 -16.63 -2.64
CA VAL A 234 15.10 -15.50 -2.93
C VAL A 234 15.66 -15.60 -4.36
N ALA A 235 16.15 -16.78 -4.76
CA ALA A 235 16.67 -16.99 -6.11
C ALA A 235 15.57 -16.81 -7.18
N MET A 236 14.36 -17.31 -6.90
CA MET A 236 13.19 -17.15 -7.80
C MET A 236 12.81 -15.68 -7.96
N ALA A 237 12.77 -14.91 -6.88
CA ALA A 237 12.45 -13.48 -6.88
C ALA A 237 13.48 -12.69 -7.71
N LYS A 238 14.78 -12.96 -7.52
CA LYS A 238 15.86 -12.34 -8.29
C LYS A 238 15.77 -12.69 -9.78
N ALA A 239 15.52 -13.95 -10.13
CA ALA A 239 15.42 -14.37 -11.52
C ALA A 239 14.27 -13.69 -12.28
N ARG A 240 13.24 -13.22 -11.56
CA ARG A 240 12.08 -12.51 -12.11
C ARG A 240 12.15 -10.99 -11.93
N ASP A 241 13.22 -10.47 -11.36
CA ASP A 241 13.39 -9.04 -11.07
C ASP A 241 12.19 -8.45 -10.28
N LEU A 242 11.69 -9.20 -9.29
CA LEU A 242 10.51 -8.82 -8.51
C LEU A 242 10.82 -7.67 -7.57
N SER A 243 9.80 -6.85 -7.34
CA SER A 243 9.82 -5.78 -6.35
C SER A 243 8.99 -6.18 -5.13
N PHE A 244 9.41 -5.67 -3.96
CA PHE A 244 8.77 -5.93 -2.67
C PHE A 244 8.38 -4.61 -2.02
N THR A 245 7.11 -4.49 -1.62
CA THR A 245 6.59 -3.29 -0.96
C THR A 245 6.57 -3.51 0.55
N LEU A 246 7.64 -3.12 1.23
CA LEU A 246 7.80 -3.32 2.67
C LEU A 246 7.10 -2.21 3.46
N CYS A 247 6.44 -2.60 4.54
CA CYS A 247 5.76 -1.70 5.47
C CYS A 247 6.34 -1.91 6.89
N PRO A 248 7.52 -1.33 7.20
CA PRO A 248 8.26 -1.70 8.40
C PRO A 248 7.50 -1.48 9.70
N PHE A 249 6.76 -0.37 9.81
CA PHE A 249 6.02 -0.07 11.03
C PHE A 249 4.78 -0.94 11.20
N ALA A 250 4.02 -1.18 10.12
CA ALA A 250 2.85 -2.06 10.15
C ALA A 250 3.26 -3.48 10.54
N ASN A 251 4.33 -4.01 9.97
CA ASN A 251 4.87 -5.32 10.33
C ASN A 251 5.25 -5.40 11.82
N GLN A 252 5.82 -4.35 12.40
CA GLN A 252 6.14 -4.30 13.82
C GLN A 252 4.87 -4.23 14.69
N SER A 253 3.90 -3.43 14.30
CA SER A 253 2.69 -3.14 15.09
C SER A 253 1.67 -4.29 15.05
N VAL A 254 1.51 -4.94 13.89
CA VAL A 254 0.50 -5.97 13.66
C VAL A 254 1.08 -7.38 13.78
N LEU A 255 2.28 -7.61 13.24
CA LEU A 255 2.90 -8.94 13.22
C LEU A 255 3.90 -9.16 14.36
N LEU A 256 4.15 -8.13 15.20
CA LEU A 256 5.04 -8.16 16.36
C LEU A 256 6.45 -8.70 16.03
N ARG A 257 6.97 -8.36 14.86
CA ARG A 257 8.28 -8.77 14.37
C ARG A 257 9.27 -7.60 14.38
N ASP A 258 10.57 -7.93 14.40
CA ASP A 258 11.62 -6.99 14.02
C ASP A 258 11.48 -6.68 12.52
N ALA A 259 10.72 -5.64 12.24
CA ALA A 259 10.28 -5.28 10.90
C ALA A 259 11.34 -4.53 10.09
N GLN A 260 12.39 -4.04 10.75
CA GLN A 260 13.43 -3.26 10.09
C GLN A 260 14.50 -4.17 9.44
N GLN A 261 14.82 -5.29 10.06
CA GLN A 261 15.81 -6.23 9.55
C GLN A 261 15.51 -6.75 8.13
N PRO A 262 14.26 -7.04 7.74
CA PRO A 262 13.95 -7.40 6.36
C PRO A 262 14.39 -6.35 5.33
N VAL A 263 14.26 -5.05 5.62
CA VAL A 263 14.73 -3.95 4.75
C VAL A 263 16.24 -4.07 4.51
N ARG A 264 17.03 -4.23 5.58
CA ARG A 264 18.49 -4.41 5.49
C ARG A 264 18.84 -5.67 4.69
N ARG A 265 18.25 -6.82 5.05
CA ARG A 265 18.52 -8.10 4.38
C ARG A 265 18.18 -8.05 2.88
N MET A 266 17.07 -7.42 2.49
CA MET A 266 16.70 -7.27 1.09
C MET A 266 17.66 -6.36 0.33
N LEU A 267 18.08 -5.25 0.92
CA LEU A 267 19.10 -4.36 0.34
C LEU A 267 20.43 -5.11 0.14
N ASP A 268 20.92 -5.81 1.17
CA ASP A 268 22.18 -6.55 1.11
C ASP A 268 22.15 -7.69 0.07
N LEU A 269 20.98 -8.29 -0.13
CA LEU A 269 20.75 -9.29 -1.18
C LEU A 269 20.56 -8.68 -2.57
N GLY A 270 20.44 -7.36 -2.70
CA GLY A 270 20.15 -6.70 -3.98
C GLY A 270 18.74 -6.99 -4.51
N LEU A 271 17.77 -7.27 -3.63
CA LEU A 271 16.36 -7.34 -3.99
C LEU A 271 15.78 -5.92 -4.10
N ARG A 272 14.84 -5.72 -5.01
CA ARG A 272 14.18 -4.41 -5.18
C ARG A 272 13.12 -4.22 -4.08
N ALA A 273 13.59 -3.78 -2.90
CA ALA A 273 12.73 -3.42 -1.77
C ALA A 273 12.36 -1.94 -1.81
N THR A 274 11.15 -1.62 -1.39
CA THR A 274 10.65 -0.26 -1.19
C THR A 274 10.15 -0.08 0.24
N ILE A 275 10.00 1.15 0.73
CA ILE A 275 9.37 1.44 2.02
C ILE A 275 8.03 2.10 1.76
N ASN A 276 7.01 1.71 2.53
CA ASN A 276 5.63 2.17 2.41
C ASN A 276 4.98 2.31 3.79
N SER A 277 3.79 2.91 3.85
CA SER A 277 3.10 3.21 5.11
C SER A 277 1.97 2.25 5.48
N ASP A 278 1.43 1.49 4.53
CA ASP A 278 0.35 0.52 4.74
C ASP A 278 -0.98 1.18 5.16
N ASP A 279 -1.28 1.19 6.46
CA ASP A 279 -2.48 1.73 7.08
C ASP A 279 -2.14 2.86 8.07
N PRO A 280 -1.57 4.00 7.62
CA PRO A 280 -0.92 4.96 8.51
C PRO A 280 -1.84 5.56 9.58
N ALA A 281 -3.15 5.72 9.31
CA ALA A 281 -4.08 6.29 10.29
C ALA A 281 -4.31 5.36 11.50
N TYR A 282 -4.15 4.05 11.31
CA TYR A 282 -4.22 3.04 12.37
C TYR A 282 -2.86 2.77 13.01
N MET A 283 -1.78 3.17 12.34
CA MET A 283 -0.39 2.99 12.72
C MET A 283 0.20 4.30 13.30
N GLN A 284 -0.47 4.87 14.29
CA GLN A 284 -0.06 6.07 15.03
C GLN A 284 0.16 7.32 14.15
N GLY A 285 -0.43 7.37 12.95
CA GLY A 285 -0.25 8.46 12.00
C GLY A 285 1.13 8.49 11.35
N LEU A 286 1.83 7.35 11.30
CA LEU A 286 3.15 7.23 10.71
C LEU A 286 3.05 6.94 9.20
N TYR A 287 3.06 8.01 8.41
CA TYR A 287 3.05 7.97 6.95
C TYR A 287 4.44 7.62 6.38
N LEU A 288 4.64 7.79 5.08
CA LEU A 288 5.83 7.33 4.38
C LEU A 288 7.14 7.94 4.92
N ALA A 289 7.17 9.26 5.16
CA ALA A 289 8.39 9.93 5.63
C ALA A 289 8.79 9.46 7.04
N GLU A 290 7.82 9.19 7.91
CA GLU A 290 8.05 8.64 9.24
C GLU A 290 8.58 7.20 9.16
N ASN A 291 8.06 6.37 8.24
CA ASN A 291 8.58 5.01 7.99
C ASN A 291 10.03 5.04 7.49
N PHE A 292 10.38 5.93 6.55
CA PHE A 292 11.76 6.16 6.13
C PHE A 292 12.66 6.60 7.30
N SER A 293 12.16 7.51 8.13
CA SER A 293 12.91 8.05 9.29
C SER A 293 13.18 6.97 10.33
N MET A 294 12.21 6.09 10.55
CA MET A 294 12.36 4.97 11.48
C MET A 294 13.36 3.95 10.95
N ALA A 295 13.23 3.53 9.70
CA ALA A 295 14.17 2.61 9.06
C ALA A 295 15.59 3.19 9.04
N GLN A 296 15.75 4.48 8.74
CA GLN A 296 17.05 5.17 8.78
C GLN A 296 17.68 5.09 10.16
N ARG A 297 16.92 5.41 11.21
CA ARG A 297 17.45 5.43 12.59
C ARG A 297 17.82 4.03 13.08
N GLU A 298 16.95 3.03 12.86
CA GLU A 298 17.12 1.68 13.38
C GLU A 298 18.17 0.87 12.62
N LEU A 299 18.30 1.09 11.33
CA LEU A 299 19.28 0.40 10.47
C LEU A 299 20.53 1.24 10.15
N SER A 300 20.60 2.47 10.66
CA SER A 300 21.68 3.40 10.33
C SER A 300 21.88 3.58 8.82
N LEU A 301 20.76 3.71 8.08
CA LEU A 301 20.81 3.85 6.62
C LEU A 301 21.49 5.15 6.21
N SER A 302 22.39 5.04 5.26
CA SER A 302 23.02 6.19 4.60
C SER A 302 22.05 6.90 3.65
N ASN A 303 22.31 8.16 3.30
CA ASN A 303 21.55 8.88 2.29
C ASN A 303 21.52 8.14 0.93
N ALA A 304 22.60 7.43 0.57
CA ALA A 304 22.65 6.63 -0.64
C ALA A 304 21.69 5.42 -0.59
N GLU A 305 21.55 4.77 0.55
CA GLU A 305 20.59 3.67 0.73
C GLU A 305 19.15 4.17 0.77
N LEU A 306 18.90 5.32 1.40
CA LEU A 306 17.58 5.98 1.34
C LEU A 306 17.19 6.35 -0.09
N HIS A 307 18.14 6.90 -0.86
CA HIS A 307 17.96 7.17 -2.29
C HIS A 307 17.66 5.89 -3.06
N THR A 308 18.39 4.80 -2.80
CA THR A 308 18.16 3.49 -3.44
C THR A 308 16.75 2.97 -3.17
N LEU A 309 16.27 3.04 -1.93
CA LEU A 309 14.90 2.62 -1.58
C LEU A 309 13.83 3.45 -2.30
N SER A 310 14.01 4.78 -2.38
CA SER A 310 13.09 5.63 -3.14
C SER A 310 13.17 5.38 -4.65
N ARG A 311 14.39 5.16 -5.18
CA ARG A 311 14.60 4.80 -6.59
C ARG A 311 13.90 3.49 -6.95
N ASN A 312 14.04 2.46 -6.10
CA ASN A 312 13.36 1.18 -6.25
C ASN A 312 11.84 1.35 -6.36
N ALA A 313 11.24 2.28 -5.59
CA ALA A 313 9.81 2.54 -5.65
C ALA A 313 9.40 3.12 -7.02
N PHE A 314 10.13 4.09 -7.56
CA PHE A 314 9.84 4.61 -8.91
C PHE A 314 10.07 3.55 -9.99
N GLU A 315 11.08 2.69 -9.86
CA GLU A 315 11.36 1.60 -10.80
C GLU A 315 10.27 0.51 -10.76
N ALA A 316 9.71 0.23 -9.59
CA ALA A 316 8.63 -0.73 -9.38
C ALA A 316 7.24 -0.19 -9.75
N ALA A 317 7.08 1.12 -9.86
CA ALA A 317 5.80 1.78 -10.18
C ALA A 317 5.29 1.37 -11.57
N TRP A 318 3.97 1.19 -11.66
CA TRP A 318 3.30 0.82 -12.92
C TRP A 318 3.00 2.05 -13.79
N LEU A 319 4.05 2.78 -14.06
CA LEU A 319 4.06 4.01 -14.86
C LEU A 319 4.49 3.76 -16.31
N PRO A 320 4.02 4.55 -17.26
CA PRO A 320 4.65 4.66 -18.57
C PRO A 320 6.13 4.99 -18.42
N ARG A 321 6.96 4.44 -19.32
CA ARG A 321 8.41 4.60 -19.26
C ARG A 321 8.87 6.07 -19.24
N SER A 322 8.18 6.95 -19.97
CA SER A 322 8.46 8.39 -20.00
C SER A 322 8.32 9.02 -18.61
N ASP A 323 7.21 8.73 -17.95
CA ASP A 323 6.86 9.31 -16.64
C ASP A 323 7.79 8.78 -15.55
N ARG A 324 8.05 7.47 -15.58
CA ARG A 324 9.03 6.85 -14.68
C ARG A 324 10.41 7.48 -14.82
N ASN A 325 10.90 7.67 -16.05
CA ASN A 325 12.20 8.31 -16.31
C ASN A 325 12.22 9.75 -15.80
N HIS A 326 11.13 10.51 -15.94
CA HIS A 326 11.02 11.85 -15.39
C HIS A 326 11.17 11.88 -13.86
N TYR A 327 10.46 11.00 -13.15
CA TYR A 327 10.57 10.93 -11.69
C TYR A 327 11.94 10.46 -11.23
N LEU A 328 12.55 9.50 -11.92
CA LEU A 328 13.92 9.04 -11.64
C LEU A 328 14.93 10.18 -11.83
N ALA A 329 14.82 10.97 -12.89
CA ALA A 329 15.67 12.13 -13.10
C ALA A 329 15.49 13.17 -11.99
N THR A 330 14.25 13.45 -11.58
CA THR A 330 13.96 14.37 -10.46
C THR A 330 14.61 13.91 -9.15
N LEU A 331 14.57 12.59 -8.86
CA LEU A 331 15.21 12.01 -7.69
C LEU A 331 16.74 12.09 -7.78
N ASP A 332 17.32 11.80 -8.94
CA ASP A 332 18.77 11.84 -9.15
C ASP A 332 19.32 13.28 -9.07
N ASP A 333 18.62 14.27 -9.64
CA ASP A 333 18.96 15.70 -9.55
C ASP A 333 18.94 16.19 -8.08
N PHE A 334 17.95 15.75 -7.30
CA PHE A 334 17.91 16.02 -5.86
C PHE A 334 19.13 15.45 -5.15
N ALA A 335 19.47 14.18 -5.39
CA ALA A 335 20.61 13.52 -4.75
C ALA A 335 21.93 14.21 -5.09
N GLN A 336 22.16 14.58 -6.36
CA GLN A 336 23.34 15.33 -6.78
C GLN A 336 23.44 16.69 -6.07
N SER A 337 22.34 17.41 -5.98
CA SER A 337 22.28 18.73 -5.30
C SER A 337 22.56 18.61 -3.80
N ALA A 338 22.01 17.58 -3.15
CA ALA A 338 22.22 17.31 -1.73
C ALA A 338 23.66 16.89 -1.40
N LEU A 339 24.37 16.23 -2.34
CA LEU A 339 25.77 15.85 -2.21
C LEU A 339 26.73 17.01 -2.54
N ALA A 340 26.39 17.90 -3.50
CA ALA A 340 27.22 19.04 -3.89
C ALA A 340 27.33 20.11 -2.79
N THR A 341 26.46 20.12 -1.81
CA THR A 341 26.48 20.98 -0.62
C THR A 341 27.29 20.37 0.55
N SER A 342 28.07 19.33 0.26
CA SER A 342 28.86 18.58 1.26
C SER A 342 30.35 19.04 1.31
#